data_2885056674c496ca0c5eb03106368c92
#
_entry.id   2885056674c496ca0c5eb03106368c92
#
_cell.length_a   1.000
_cell.length_b   1.000
_cell.length_c   1.000
_cell.angle_alpha   90.00
_cell.angle_beta   90.00
_cell.angle_gamma   90.00
#
_symmetry.space_group_name_H-M   'P 1'
#
loop_
_entity.id
_entity.type
_entity.pdbx_description
1 polymer ?
#
loop_
_entity_poly.entity_id
_entity_poly.type
_entity_poly.pdbx_seq_one_letter_code
_entity_poly.pdbx_strand_id
1 'polypeptide(L)'
;MTTPKYQIRQCEQIDCHFRFPVVDESGLGEECPKCGYKTRVVHPFYDAHEVEIGTIVPNGPEVEALLDNIRSVYNVGNILRSADGVGIRHVHLCGITPTPSNPKLAKTSLGAEDTVAWSYHRNGLAAALSLKESGLRLWALEGGPRSESLFEAMGDLRGPPIVLVVGSEISGVDPGILAQCERVLCLPMQGVKTTLNVAVAFGIAVYFLRYALPRLGDKEREGC
;
A
#
# COMPACT_ATOMS: atom_id res chain seq x y z
N MET A 1 -18.70 15.67 10.91
CA MET A 1 -18.34 14.88 12.11
C MET A 1 -17.21 15.65 12.79
N THR A 2 -17.29 15.89 14.10
CA THR A 2 -16.18 16.56 14.83
C THR A 2 -15.01 15.60 14.91
N THR A 3 -13.83 16.08 14.53
CA THR A 3 -12.58 15.29 14.63
C THR A 3 -12.35 14.92 16.10
N PRO A 4 -12.06 13.66 16.42
CA PRO A 4 -11.84 13.26 17.81
C PRO A 4 -10.59 13.92 18.34
N LYS A 5 -10.68 14.48 19.55
CA LYS A 5 -9.53 15.05 20.28
C LYS A 5 -8.89 13.96 21.12
N TYR A 6 -7.57 13.99 21.17
CA TYR A 6 -6.76 13.06 21.94
C TYR A 6 -5.95 13.78 23.01
N GLN A 7 -5.66 13.11 24.10
CA GLN A 7 -4.70 13.53 25.11
C GLN A 7 -3.71 12.41 25.40
N ILE A 8 -2.50 12.74 25.80
CA ILE A 8 -1.52 11.74 26.23
C ILE A 8 -1.55 11.64 27.74
N ARG A 9 -1.71 10.43 28.24
CA ARG A 9 -1.67 10.12 29.66
C ARG A 9 -0.45 9.25 30.00
N GLN A 10 0.02 9.33 31.22
CA GLN A 10 1.14 8.56 31.74
C GLN A 10 0.83 7.99 33.11
N CYS A 11 1.16 6.72 33.29
CA CYS A 11 1.06 6.04 34.56
C CYS A 11 1.96 6.72 35.61
N GLU A 12 1.43 6.94 36.83
CA GLU A 12 2.17 7.53 37.94
C GLU A 12 2.98 6.49 38.74
N GLN A 13 2.78 5.19 38.47
CA GLN A 13 3.57 4.14 39.11
C GLN A 13 5.02 4.22 38.64
N ILE A 14 5.96 4.32 39.60
CA ILE A 14 7.38 4.61 39.35
C ILE A 14 8.09 3.57 38.48
N ASP A 15 7.69 2.30 38.59
CA ASP A 15 8.27 1.20 37.81
C ASP A 15 7.53 0.93 36.48
N CYS A 16 6.40 1.61 36.23
CA CYS A 16 5.57 1.39 35.07
C CYS A 16 5.76 2.47 34.00
N HIS A 17 5.54 3.74 34.39
CA HIS A 17 5.66 4.92 33.51
C HIS A 17 4.98 4.79 32.13
N PHE A 18 4.01 3.85 31.98
CA PHE A 18 3.37 3.58 30.70
C PHE A 18 2.68 4.84 30.17
N ARG A 19 2.96 5.21 28.93
CA ARG A 19 2.46 6.43 28.27
C ARG A 19 1.62 6.03 27.06
N PHE A 20 0.41 6.59 26.92
CA PHE A 20 -0.55 6.20 25.91
C PHE A 20 -1.52 7.31 25.55
N PRO A 21 -2.02 7.35 24.31
CA PRO A 21 -3.08 8.24 23.91
C PRO A 21 -4.45 7.73 24.36
N VAL A 22 -5.36 8.65 24.69
CA VAL A 22 -6.78 8.38 24.90
C VAL A 22 -7.61 9.42 24.17
N VAL A 23 -8.80 9.00 23.71
CA VAL A 23 -9.79 9.93 23.17
C VAL A 23 -10.34 10.78 24.33
N ASP A 24 -10.70 12.03 24.04
CA ASP A 24 -11.34 12.93 25.00
C ASP A 24 -12.79 12.49 25.24
N GLU A 25 -12.91 11.46 26.07
CA GLU A 25 -14.19 10.99 26.60
C GLU A 25 -14.07 10.90 28.12
N SER A 26 -15.11 11.31 28.83
CA SER A 26 -15.10 11.36 30.29
C SER A 26 -14.80 9.99 30.91
N GLY A 27 -13.77 9.92 31.73
CA GLY A 27 -13.38 8.73 32.48
C GLY A 27 -12.43 7.77 31.77
N LEU A 28 -12.12 7.96 30.49
CA LEU A 28 -11.16 7.11 29.80
C LEU A 28 -9.72 7.43 30.19
N GLY A 29 -8.95 6.38 30.46
CA GLY A 29 -7.52 6.45 30.72
C GLY A 29 -7.12 6.92 32.13
N GLU A 30 -8.05 7.05 33.08
CA GLU A 30 -7.73 7.35 34.48
C GLU A 30 -6.89 6.25 35.12
N GLU A 31 -7.12 4.99 34.69
CA GLU A 31 -6.32 3.85 35.09
C GLU A 31 -5.38 3.40 33.97
N CYS A 32 -4.18 2.98 34.34
CA CYS A 32 -3.17 2.48 33.43
C CYS A 32 -3.60 1.13 32.82
N PRO A 33 -3.68 0.97 31.50
CA PRO A 33 -4.09 -0.29 30.90
C PRO A 33 -3.08 -1.43 31.12
N LYS A 34 -1.86 -1.10 31.59
CA LYS A 34 -0.81 -2.08 31.87
C LYS A 34 -0.80 -2.58 33.31
N CYS A 35 -1.02 -1.73 34.30
CA CYS A 35 -0.87 -2.09 35.70
C CYS A 35 -2.05 -1.66 36.60
N GLY A 36 -3.08 -1.01 36.06
CA GLY A 36 -4.24 -0.56 36.80
C GLY A 36 -4.00 0.66 37.72
N TYR A 37 -2.76 1.19 37.79
CA TYR A 37 -2.48 2.35 38.62
C TYR A 37 -3.01 3.63 38.00
N LYS A 38 -3.24 4.67 38.79
CA LYS A 38 -3.71 5.97 38.29
C LYS A 38 -2.73 6.58 37.29
N THR A 39 -3.27 7.38 36.40
CA THR A 39 -2.52 8.10 35.38
C THR A 39 -2.71 9.59 35.49
N ARG A 40 -1.81 10.38 34.91
CA ARG A 40 -1.93 11.81 34.76
C ARG A 40 -1.86 12.23 33.29
N VAL A 41 -2.48 13.33 32.96
CA VAL A 41 -2.31 13.97 31.65
C VAL A 41 -0.92 14.57 31.56
N VAL A 42 -0.18 14.26 30.52
CA VAL A 42 1.17 14.76 30.26
C VAL A 42 1.28 15.57 28.96
N HIS A 43 0.24 15.51 28.13
CA HIS A 43 0.06 16.37 26.98
C HIS A 43 -1.43 16.72 26.86
N PRO A 44 -1.77 18.00 26.73
CA PRO A 44 -3.16 18.43 26.56
C PRO A 44 -3.75 17.94 25.24
N PHE A 45 -5.01 18.23 25.03
CA PHE A 45 -5.73 17.82 23.82
C PHE A 45 -5.04 18.26 22.54
N TYR A 46 -5.03 17.37 21.56
CA TYR A 46 -4.62 17.63 20.20
C TYR A 46 -5.61 16.96 19.23
N ASP A 47 -5.77 17.57 18.09
CA ASP A 47 -6.61 17.02 17.01
C ASP A 47 -5.85 15.90 16.28
N ALA A 48 -6.59 14.91 15.77
CA ALA A 48 -6.00 13.97 14.83
C ALA A 48 -5.48 14.76 13.60
N HIS A 49 -4.29 14.43 13.15
CA HIS A 49 -3.69 15.12 12.01
C HIS A 49 -4.57 14.94 10.78
N GLU A 50 -5.12 16.04 10.27
CA GLU A 50 -5.73 16.08 8.95
C GLU A 50 -4.62 16.25 7.92
N VAL A 51 -4.57 15.34 6.97
CA VAL A 51 -3.64 15.43 5.82
C VAL A 51 -4.37 16.14 4.70
N GLU A 52 -3.83 17.24 4.21
CA GLU A 52 -4.33 17.88 2.99
C GLU A 52 -4.13 16.93 1.81
N ILE A 53 -5.26 16.54 1.18
CA ILE A 53 -5.25 15.64 0.03
C ILE A 53 -4.82 16.41 -1.23
N GLY A 54 -3.92 15.85 -2.01
CA GLY A 54 -3.67 16.29 -3.39
C GLY A 54 -2.64 17.39 -3.58
N THR A 55 -1.79 17.67 -2.60
CA THR A 55 -0.73 18.70 -2.73
C THR A 55 0.45 18.28 -3.62
N ILE A 56 0.67 16.97 -3.81
CA ILE A 56 1.77 16.43 -4.62
C ILE A 56 1.21 15.68 -5.82
N VAL A 57 1.42 16.22 -7.01
CA VAL A 57 1.03 15.55 -8.26
C VAL A 57 2.05 14.45 -8.59
N PRO A 58 1.59 13.21 -8.87
CA PRO A 58 2.46 12.15 -9.35
C PRO A 58 3.19 12.55 -10.63
N ASN A 59 4.45 12.19 -10.77
CA ASN A 59 5.29 12.46 -11.93
C ASN A 59 5.72 11.20 -12.69
N GLY A 60 5.35 10.02 -12.17
CA GLY A 60 5.55 8.72 -12.80
C GLY A 60 4.42 8.34 -13.77
N PRO A 61 4.52 7.15 -14.38
CA PRO A 61 3.52 6.63 -15.31
C PRO A 61 2.15 6.43 -14.64
N GLU A 62 1.10 6.34 -15.44
CA GLU A 62 -0.15 5.75 -14.97
C GLU A 62 0.06 4.29 -14.63
N VAL A 63 -0.53 3.84 -13.53
CA VAL A 63 -0.40 2.48 -13.04
C VAL A 63 -1.77 1.88 -12.83
N GLU A 64 -1.94 0.64 -13.27
CA GLU A 64 -3.01 -0.26 -12.89
C GLU A 64 -2.42 -1.42 -12.08
N ALA A 65 -3.23 -2.20 -11.40
CA ALA A 65 -2.76 -3.35 -10.64
C ALA A 65 -3.49 -4.61 -11.05
N LEU A 66 -2.78 -5.75 -11.13
CA LEU A 66 -3.37 -7.07 -11.29
C LEU A 66 -3.00 -7.94 -10.08
N LEU A 67 -4.02 -8.35 -9.32
CA LEU A 67 -3.87 -9.17 -8.13
C LEU A 67 -4.17 -10.62 -8.48
N ASP A 68 -3.11 -11.43 -8.65
CA ASP A 68 -3.22 -12.81 -9.06
C ASP A 68 -3.33 -13.74 -7.85
N ASN A 69 -4.54 -14.24 -7.60
CA ASN A 69 -4.80 -15.24 -6.56
C ASN A 69 -4.37 -14.83 -5.14
N ILE A 70 -4.48 -13.56 -4.78
CA ILE A 70 -4.26 -13.09 -3.41
C ILE A 70 -5.31 -13.71 -2.49
N ARG A 71 -4.89 -14.36 -1.42
CA ARG A 71 -5.78 -15.12 -0.53
C ARG A 71 -6.33 -14.29 0.62
N SER A 72 -5.52 -13.39 1.15
CA SER A 72 -5.84 -12.63 2.34
C SER A 72 -6.71 -11.41 2.04
N VAL A 73 -7.92 -11.38 2.60
CA VAL A 73 -8.80 -10.20 2.58
C VAL A 73 -8.09 -8.96 3.13
N TYR A 74 -7.26 -9.12 4.18
CA TYR A 74 -6.49 -8.03 4.78
C TYR A 74 -5.45 -7.46 3.82
N ASN A 75 -4.78 -8.33 3.04
CA ASN A 75 -3.82 -7.88 2.03
C ASN A 75 -4.53 -7.12 0.91
N VAL A 76 -5.65 -7.63 0.40
CA VAL A 76 -6.43 -6.94 -0.63
C VAL A 76 -6.90 -5.56 -0.14
N GLY A 77 -7.44 -5.48 1.09
CA GLY A 77 -7.88 -4.20 1.65
C GLY A 77 -6.73 -3.19 1.79
N ASN A 78 -5.55 -3.62 2.25
CA ASN A 78 -4.37 -2.75 2.34
C ASN A 78 -3.82 -2.36 0.96
N ILE A 79 -3.90 -3.26 -0.03
CA ILE A 79 -3.54 -2.95 -1.43
C ILE A 79 -4.48 -1.88 -1.99
N LEU A 80 -5.80 -2.00 -1.79
CA LEU A 80 -6.77 -0.98 -2.23
C LEU A 80 -6.51 0.38 -1.58
N ARG A 81 -6.16 0.43 -0.29
CA ARG A 81 -5.78 1.69 0.37
C ARG A 81 -4.51 2.31 -0.23
N SER A 82 -3.50 1.49 -0.53
CA SER A 82 -2.30 1.99 -1.20
C SER A 82 -2.60 2.46 -2.62
N ALA A 83 -3.48 1.75 -3.32
CA ALA A 83 -3.94 2.09 -4.65
C ALA A 83 -4.67 3.44 -4.68
N ASP A 84 -5.60 3.66 -3.74
CA ASP A 84 -6.28 4.94 -3.54
C ASP A 84 -5.29 6.08 -3.27
N GLY A 85 -4.37 5.86 -2.31
CA GLY A 85 -3.39 6.87 -1.88
C GLY A 85 -2.45 7.37 -2.98
N VAL A 86 -2.19 6.56 -4.02
CA VAL A 86 -1.33 6.96 -5.16
C VAL A 86 -2.11 7.23 -6.45
N GLY A 87 -3.44 7.13 -6.41
CA GLY A 87 -4.29 7.31 -7.58
C GLY A 87 -4.10 6.22 -8.64
N ILE A 88 -4.14 4.94 -8.24
CA ILE A 88 -4.20 3.81 -9.18
C ILE A 88 -5.48 3.90 -9.99
N ARG A 89 -5.34 3.74 -11.31
CA ARG A 89 -6.45 3.89 -12.24
C ARG A 89 -7.46 2.74 -12.17
N HIS A 90 -6.98 1.50 -12.03
CA HIS A 90 -7.82 0.31 -11.98
C HIS A 90 -7.13 -0.84 -11.27
N VAL A 91 -7.90 -1.69 -10.57
CA VAL A 91 -7.41 -2.91 -9.92
C VAL A 91 -8.16 -4.13 -10.48
N HIS A 92 -7.41 -5.05 -11.11
CA HIS A 92 -7.89 -6.30 -11.67
C HIS A 92 -7.75 -7.41 -10.63
N LEU A 93 -8.87 -7.89 -10.08
CA LEU A 93 -8.92 -8.94 -9.07
C LEU A 93 -9.09 -10.30 -9.78
N CYS A 94 -8.09 -11.18 -9.67
CA CYS A 94 -8.07 -12.42 -10.44
C CYS A 94 -8.17 -13.68 -9.58
N GLY A 95 -8.84 -14.70 -10.11
CA GLY A 95 -8.95 -16.02 -9.50
C GLY A 95 -9.65 -16.01 -8.15
N ILE A 96 -8.96 -16.46 -7.09
CA ILE A 96 -9.50 -16.53 -5.73
C ILE A 96 -9.36 -15.22 -4.93
N THR A 97 -8.86 -14.15 -5.55
CA THR A 97 -8.71 -12.84 -4.89
C THR A 97 -10.07 -12.33 -4.40
N PRO A 98 -10.20 -12.00 -3.11
CA PRO A 98 -11.43 -11.41 -2.57
C PRO A 98 -11.79 -10.11 -3.27
N THR A 99 -13.09 -9.95 -3.56
CA THR A 99 -13.64 -8.73 -4.16
C THR A 99 -14.30 -7.83 -3.09
N PRO A 100 -14.59 -6.57 -3.39
CA PRO A 100 -15.39 -5.67 -2.53
C PRO A 100 -16.74 -6.22 -2.06
N SER A 101 -17.30 -7.22 -2.75
CA SER A 101 -18.49 -7.94 -2.28
C SER A 101 -18.27 -8.71 -0.97
N ASN A 102 -17.03 -8.91 -0.54
CA ASN A 102 -16.73 -9.54 0.75
C ASN A 102 -16.83 -8.50 1.88
N PRO A 103 -17.78 -8.64 2.83
CA PRO A 103 -18.01 -7.63 3.86
C PRO A 103 -16.85 -7.44 4.85
N LYS A 104 -15.90 -8.40 4.88
CA LYS A 104 -14.67 -8.25 5.70
C LYS A 104 -13.67 -7.30 5.08
N LEU A 105 -13.77 -7.03 3.77
CA LEU A 105 -12.81 -6.19 3.06
C LEU A 105 -12.95 -4.73 3.49
N ALA A 106 -14.16 -4.21 3.61
CA ALA A 106 -14.44 -2.84 4.06
C ALA A 106 -13.79 -2.47 5.41
N LYS A 107 -13.59 -3.47 6.29
CA LYS A 107 -12.91 -3.25 7.58
C LYS A 107 -11.41 -2.94 7.45
N THR A 108 -10.81 -3.27 6.32
CA THR A 108 -9.37 -3.05 6.06
C THR A 108 -9.10 -2.01 5.00
N SER A 109 -9.95 -1.91 3.99
CA SER A 109 -9.85 -0.90 2.92
C SER A 109 -10.32 0.49 3.35
N LEU A 110 -11.18 0.57 4.39
CA LEU A 110 -11.68 1.81 5.00
C LEU A 110 -12.27 2.79 3.99
N GLY A 111 -13.05 2.27 3.02
CA GLY A 111 -13.70 3.06 1.97
C GLY A 111 -12.93 3.13 0.65
N ALA A 112 -11.67 2.67 0.59
CA ALA A 112 -10.90 2.66 -0.66
C ALA A 112 -11.52 1.74 -1.73
N GLU A 113 -12.28 0.73 -1.32
CA GLU A 113 -13.03 -0.15 -2.23
C GLU A 113 -14.14 0.55 -3.02
N ASP A 114 -14.60 1.71 -2.54
CA ASP A 114 -15.63 2.53 -3.19
C ASP A 114 -15.04 3.59 -4.13
N THR A 115 -13.76 3.94 -3.94
CA THR A 115 -13.06 5.00 -4.69
C THR A 115 -12.18 4.47 -5.81
N VAL A 116 -11.56 3.29 -5.62
CA VAL A 116 -10.71 2.66 -6.62
C VAL A 116 -11.55 1.83 -7.59
N ALA A 117 -11.47 2.12 -8.88
CA ALA A 117 -12.13 1.30 -9.90
C ALA A 117 -11.54 -0.12 -9.91
N TRP A 118 -12.40 -1.13 -10.02
CA TRP A 118 -11.98 -2.52 -10.02
C TRP A 118 -12.82 -3.40 -10.94
N SER A 119 -12.24 -4.54 -11.34
CA SER A 119 -12.94 -5.60 -12.06
C SER A 119 -12.52 -6.97 -11.56
N TYR A 120 -13.39 -7.98 -11.74
CA TYR A 120 -13.09 -9.36 -11.37
C TYR A 120 -12.91 -10.23 -12.62
N HIS A 121 -11.85 -11.05 -12.63
CA HIS A 121 -11.50 -11.97 -13.71
C HIS A 121 -11.30 -13.37 -13.15
N ARG A 122 -12.04 -14.36 -13.67
CA ARG A 122 -11.87 -15.76 -13.27
C ARG A 122 -10.50 -16.33 -13.67
N ASN A 123 -9.91 -15.82 -14.75
CA ASN A 123 -8.65 -16.28 -15.30
C ASN A 123 -7.68 -15.09 -15.40
N GLY A 124 -6.66 -15.07 -14.50
CA GLY A 124 -5.66 -14.02 -14.44
C GLY A 124 -4.80 -13.94 -15.70
N LEU A 125 -4.44 -15.08 -16.30
CA LEU A 125 -3.67 -15.09 -17.53
C LEU A 125 -4.44 -14.48 -18.71
N ALA A 126 -5.72 -14.82 -18.85
CA ALA A 126 -6.55 -14.22 -19.91
C ALA A 126 -6.69 -12.69 -19.70
N ALA A 127 -6.86 -12.24 -18.45
CA ALA A 127 -6.88 -10.82 -18.14
C ALA A 127 -5.56 -10.12 -18.49
N ALA A 128 -4.43 -10.70 -18.10
CA ALA A 128 -3.10 -10.16 -18.41
C ALA A 128 -2.85 -10.05 -19.93
N LEU A 129 -3.22 -11.06 -20.70
CA LEU A 129 -3.11 -11.03 -22.16
C LEU A 129 -3.95 -9.90 -22.78
N SER A 130 -5.21 -9.75 -22.36
CA SER A 130 -6.10 -8.70 -22.83
C SER A 130 -5.57 -7.30 -22.52
N LEU A 131 -5.00 -7.09 -21.33
CA LEU A 131 -4.37 -5.82 -20.93
C LEU A 131 -3.15 -5.50 -21.79
N LYS A 132 -2.32 -6.52 -22.05
CA LYS A 132 -1.16 -6.39 -22.94
C LYS A 132 -1.57 -6.05 -24.39
N GLU A 133 -2.59 -6.73 -24.92
CA GLU A 133 -3.17 -6.45 -26.25
C GLU A 133 -3.74 -5.04 -26.32
N SER A 134 -4.21 -4.47 -25.22
CA SER A 134 -4.68 -3.09 -25.11
C SER A 134 -3.54 -2.06 -24.99
N GLY A 135 -2.28 -2.50 -25.08
CA GLY A 135 -1.10 -1.63 -25.09
C GLY A 135 -0.53 -1.27 -23.72
N LEU A 136 -0.99 -1.95 -22.63
CA LEU A 136 -0.41 -1.75 -21.31
C LEU A 136 0.83 -2.64 -21.12
N ARG A 137 1.79 -2.15 -20.35
CA ARG A 137 3.03 -2.88 -20.03
C ARG A 137 2.82 -3.72 -18.76
N LEU A 138 3.06 -5.01 -18.84
CA LEU A 138 2.96 -5.89 -17.68
C LEU A 138 4.30 -5.95 -16.95
N TRP A 139 4.33 -5.54 -15.68
CA TRP A 139 5.49 -5.62 -14.81
C TRP A 139 5.14 -6.42 -13.56
N ALA A 140 5.87 -7.50 -13.29
CA ALA A 140 5.63 -8.31 -12.10
C ALA A 140 6.47 -7.81 -10.93
N LEU A 141 5.90 -7.81 -9.73
CA LEU A 141 6.63 -7.65 -8.47
C LEU A 141 6.79 -9.04 -7.83
N GLU A 142 7.92 -9.69 -8.12
CA GLU A 142 8.20 -11.07 -7.73
C GLU A 142 9.71 -11.27 -7.55
N GLY A 143 10.10 -12.01 -6.50
CA GLY A 143 11.50 -12.39 -6.31
C GLY A 143 11.89 -13.57 -7.20
N GLY A 144 13.18 -13.65 -7.55
CA GLY A 144 13.67 -14.82 -8.30
C GLY A 144 14.88 -14.51 -9.18
N PRO A 145 15.42 -15.54 -9.86
CA PRO A 145 16.67 -15.40 -10.62
C PRO A 145 16.60 -14.42 -11.80
N ARG A 146 15.41 -14.10 -12.29
CA ARG A 146 15.18 -13.16 -13.39
C ARG A 146 14.74 -11.77 -12.91
N SER A 147 14.64 -11.56 -11.60
CA SER A 147 14.21 -10.28 -11.06
C SER A 147 15.36 -9.30 -11.00
N GLU A 148 15.05 -8.06 -11.25
CA GLU A 148 15.93 -6.89 -11.09
C GLU A 148 15.41 -5.99 -9.98
N SER A 149 16.27 -5.15 -9.42
CA SER A 149 15.86 -4.22 -8.37
C SER A 149 14.83 -3.21 -8.89
N LEU A 150 13.72 -3.05 -8.17
CA LEU A 150 12.74 -2.01 -8.47
C LEU A 150 13.39 -0.62 -8.59
N PHE A 151 14.40 -0.33 -7.76
CA PHE A 151 15.04 0.98 -7.69
C PHE A 151 15.97 1.26 -8.88
N GLU A 152 16.31 0.25 -9.67
CA GLU A 152 17.07 0.37 -10.92
C GLU A 152 16.17 0.58 -12.15
N ALA A 153 14.86 0.42 -11.97
CA ALA A 153 13.89 0.52 -13.06
C ALA A 153 13.57 1.94 -13.55
N MET A 154 14.17 2.98 -12.97
CA MET A 154 13.83 4.40 -13.22
C MET A 154 13.89 4.83 -14.69
N GLY A 155 14.81 4.26 -15.49
CA GLY A 155 14.98 4.64 -16.89
C GLY A 155 13.75 4.37 -17.77
N ASP A 156 12.95 3.35 -17.41
CA ASP A 156 11.81 2.88 -18.20
C ASP A 156 10.44 3.36 -17.67
N LEU A 157 10.43 4.29 -16.74
CA LEU A 157 9.17 4.82 -16.19
C LEU A 157 8.42 5.73 -17.17
N ARG A 158 9.04 6.15 -18.28
CA ARG A 158 8.37 6.94 -19.32
C ARG A 158 7.78 5.99 -20.36
N GLY A 159 6.51 6.18 -20.73
CA GLY A 159 5.85 5.37 -21.75
C GLY A 159 4.38 5.04 -21.43
N PRO A 160 3.84 3.99 -22.06
CA PRO A 160 2.47 3.53 -21.80
C PRO A 160 2.23 3.18 -20.33
N PRO A 161 0.97 3.14 -19.87
CA PRO A 161 0.62 2.75 -18.52
C PRO A 161 1.17 1.36 -18.14
N ILE A 162 1.50 1.18 -16.88
CA ILE A 162 2.05 -0.07 -16.33
C ILE A 162 0.93 -0.80 -15.59
N VAL A 163 0.81 -2.10 -15.81
CA VAL A 163 0.04 -3.01 -14.94
C VAL A 163 1.04 -3.68 -13.99
N LEU A 164 1.01 -3.30 -12.72
CA LEU A 164 1.81 -3.95 -11.69
C LEU A 164 1.11 -5.23 -11.24
N VAL A 165 1.74 -6.36 -11.55
CA VAL A 165 1.23 -7.70 -11.20
C VAL A 165 1.84 -8.14 -9.88
N VAL A 166 0.99 -8.55 -8.94
CA VAL A 166 1.38 -9.17 -7.67
C VAL A 166 0.67 -10.50 -7.49
N GLY A 167 1.37 -11.49 -7.01
CA GLY A 167 0.88 -12.86 -6.91
C GLY A 167 0.52 -13.32 -5.51
N SER A 168 0.03 -14.55 -5.46
CA SER A 168 -0.34 -15.27 -4.24
C SER A 168 0.79 -15.27 -3.21
N GLU A 169 0.43 -15.13 -1.93
CA GLU A 169 1.37 -15.14 -0.81
C GLU A 169 2.13 -16.47 -0.64
N ILE A 170 1.67 -17.52 -1.30
CA ILE A 170 2.26 -18.85 -1.21
C ILE A 170 2.99 -19.26 -2.48
N SER A 171 2.36 -19.07 -3.65
CA SER A 171 2.88 -19.54 -4.93
C SER A 171 3.51 -18.45 -5.79
N GLY A 172 3.41 -17.18 -5.39
CA GLY A 172 3.82 -16.07 -6.22
C GLY A 172 2.86 -15.82 -7.38
N VAL A 173 3.35 -15.15 -8.40
CA VAL A 173 2.64 -14.87 -9.66
C VAL A 173 2.59 -16.14 -10.52
N ASP A 174 1.45 -16.38 -11.16
CA ASP A 174 1.29 -17.48 -12.13
C ASP A 174 2.42 -17.44 -13.18
N PRO A 175 3.13 -18.57 -13.42
CA PRO A 175 4.22 -18.62 -14.41
C PRO A 175 3.80 -18.21 -15.83
N GLY A 176 2.54 -18.46 -16.21
CA GLY A 176 1.98 -18.00 -17.48
C GLY A 176 1.88 -16.48 -17.56
N ILE A 177 1.49 -15.83 -16.47
CA ILE A 177 1.45 -14.36 -16.36
C ILE A 177 2.87 -13.80 -16.35
N LEU A 178 3.79 -14.38 -15.54
CA LEU A 178 5.21 -13.99 -15.51
C LEU A 178 5.87 -14.02 -16.88
N ALA A 179 5.52 -15.01 -17.71
CA ALA A 179 6.03 -15.12 -19.07
C ALA A 179 5.54 -13.99 -20.00
N GLN A 180 4.47 -13.30 -19.66
CA GLN A 180 3.94 -12.15 -20.40
C GLN A 180 4.50 -10.81 -19.93
N CYS A 181 5.11 -10.78 -18.74
CA CYS A 181 5.67 -9.55 -18.17
C CYS A 181 6.96 -9.15 -18.89
N GLU A 182 7.06 -7.86 -19.20
CA GLU A 182 8.27 -7.25 -19.79
C GLU A 182 9.40 -7.20 -18.76
N ARG A 183 9.04 -6.95 -17.50
CA ARG A 183 9.99 -6.87 -16.37
C ARG A 183 9.47 -7.65 -15.17
N VAL A 184 10.40 -8.22 -14.45
CA VAL A 184 10.15 -8.83 -13.13
C VAL A 184 11.01 -8.07 -12.13
N LEU A 185 10.35 -7.36 -11.23
CA LEU A 185 10.98 -6.46 -10.27
C LEU A 185 10.99 -7.07 -8.88
N CYS A 186 12.02 -6.83 -8.10
CA CYS A 186 12.08 -7.23 -6.70
C CYS A 186 12.47 -6.05 -5.80
N LEU A 187 12.10 -6.16 -4.54
CA LEU A 187 12.58 -5.28 -3.49
C LEU A 187 13.81 -5.91 -2.85
N PRO A 188 14.96 -5.20 -2.79
CA PRO A 188 16.17 -5.73 -2.18
C PRO A 188 15.94 -6.05 -0.69
N MET A 189 16.36 -7.23 -0.26
CA MET A 189 16.25 -7.68 1.12
C MET A 189 17.63 -7.83 1.74
N GLN A 190 17.85 -7.25 2.94
CA GLN A 190 19.13 -7.31 3.66
C GLN A 190 19.10 -8.17 4.92
N GLY A 191 17.91 -8.63 5.30
CA GLY A 191 17.70 -9.41 6.52
C GLY A 191 17.63 -10.92 6.27
N VAL A 192 17.25 -11.66 7.31
CA VAL A 192 17.03 -13.13 7.25
C VAL A 192 15.80 -13.50 6.40
N LYS A 193 14.81 -12.63 6.36
CA LYS A 193 13.62 -12.85 5.51
C LYS A 193 13.92 -12.48 4.07
N THR A 194 13.46 -13.32 3.16
CA THR A 194 13.68 -13.17 1.71
C THR A 194 12.55 -12.44 0.99
N THR A 195 11.41 -12.24 1.67
CA THR A 195 10.23 -11.60 1.09
C THR A 195 9.56 -10.66 2.09
N LEU A 196 8.86 -9.64 1.58
CA LEU A 196 7.91 -8.81 2.32
C LEU A 196 6.49 -9.37 2.20
N ASN A 197 5.61 -8.94 3.10
CA ASN A 197 4.17 -9.09 2.90
C ASN A 197 3.76 -8.42 1.58
N VAL A 198 2.89 -9.07 0.80
CA VAL A 198 2.53 -8.61 -0.54
C VAL A 198 1.91 -7.21 -0.57
N ALA A 199 1.11 -6.84 0.42
CA ALA A 199 0.52 -5.51 0.50
C ALA A 199 1.57 -4.44 0.83
N VAL A 200 2.57 -4.76 1.65
CA VAL A 200 3.71 -3.88 1.94
C VAL A 200 4.57 -3.70 0.69
N ALA A 201 4.92 -4.81 0.03
CA ALA A 201 5.70 -4.78 -1.21
C ALA A 201 4.99 -3.94 -2.29
N PHE A 202 3.69 -4.18 -2.48
CA PHE A 202 2.85 -3.41 -3.40
C PHE A 202 2.87 -1.92 -3.09
N GLY A 203 2.64 -1.54 -1.82
CA GLY A 203 2.66 -0.14 -1.40
C GLY A 203 3.98 0.56 -1.73
N ILE A 204 5.13 -0.07 -1.42
CA ILE A 204 6.46 0.47 -1.76
C ILE A 204 6.59 0.64 -3.28
N ALA A 205 6.21 -0.39 -4.05
CA ALA A 205 6.38 -0.39 -5.50
C ALA A 205 5.52 0.69 -6.19
N VAL A 206 4.24 0.81 -5.82
CA VAL A 206 3.36 1.79 -6.47
C VAL A 206 3.73 3.23 -6.13
N TYR A 207 4.16 3.50 -4.90
CA TYR A 207 4.66 4.83 -4.53
C TYR A 207 5.95 5.16 -5.29
N PHE A 208 6.88 4.21 -5.41
CA PHE A 208 8.07 4.41 -6.21
C PHE A 208 7.73 4.70 -7.68
N LEU A 209 6.90 3.85 -8.31
CA LEU A 209 6.51 4.03 -9.71
C LEU A 209 5.82 5.37 -9.97
N ARG A 210 5.01 5.84 -9.03
CA ARG A 210 4.22 7.08 -9.21
C ARG A 210 5.00 8.36 -8.93
N TYR A 211 6.04 8.32 -8.08
CA TYR A 211 6.70 9.53 -7.56
C TYR A 211 8.23 9.55 -7.74
N ALA A 212 8.86 8.50 -8.28
CA ALA A 212 10.32 8.41 -8.36
C ALA A 212 10.95 9.24 -9.49
N LEU A 213 10.20 9.67 -10.49
CA LEU A 213 10.77 10.48 -11.57
C LEU A 213 11.17 11.87 -11.02
N PRO A 214 12.35 12.39 -11.38
CA PRO A 214 12.71 13.78 -11.09
C PRO A 214 11.67 14.73 -11.68
N ARG A 215 11.28 15.75 -10.92
CA ARG A 215 10.40 16.80 -11.45
C ARG A 215 11.14 17.62 -12.50
N LEU A 216 10.42 18.04 -13.55
CA LEU A 216 10.95 18.99 -14.52
C LEU A 216 11.30 20.29 -13.76
N GLY A 217 12.60 20.59 -13.60
CA GLY A 217 13.10 21.73 -12.81
C GLY A 217 14.04 21.37 -11.66
N ASP A 218 14.10 20.11 -11.21
CA ASP A 218 15.03 19.70 -10.13
C ASP A 218 16.52 19.68 -10.57
N LYS A 219 16.80 19.71 -11.89
CA LYS A 219 18.18 19.79 -12.41
C LYS A 219 18.88 21.13 -12.17
N GLU A 220 18.17 22.16 -11.74
CA GLU A 220 18.77 23.49 -11.50
C GLU A 220 19.25 23.68 -10.04
N ARG A 221 19.01 22.73 -9.15
CA ARG A 221 19.40 22.84 -7.72
C ARG A 221 20.66 22.10 -7.33
N GLU A 222 21.26 21.31 -8.24
CA GLU A 222 22.54 20.61 -7.99
C GLU A 222 23.77 21.40 -8.45
N GLY A 223 23.59 22.66 -8.80
CA GLY A 223 24.66 23.53 -9.35
C GLY A 223 24.86 24.81 -8.53
N CYS A 224 24.98 24.72 -7.19
CA CYS A 224 25.50 25.82 -6.36
C CYS A 224 26.38 25.27 -5.25
#